data_add323fcf03e65129cddf3bcdac655e3
#
_entry.id   add323fcf03e65129cddf3bcdac655e3
#
_cell.length_a   1.000
_cell.length_b   1.000
_cell.length_c   1.000
_cell.angle_alpha   90.00
_cell.angle_beta   90.00
_cell.angle_gamma   90.00
#
_symmetry.space_group_name_H-M   'P 1'
#
loop_
_entity.id
_entity.type
_entity.pdbx_description
1 polymer ?
#
loop_
_entity_poly.entity_id
_entity_poly.type
_entity_poly.pdbx_seq_one_letter_code
_entity_poly.pdbx_strand_id
1 'polypeptide(L)'
;MSNKAKIREEAKKLNPIDDLMFRTMAEDKDFCEEILRVILSDPKLSVLESTPQYAGTNPQGRSVILDAKCVLGDGRKTDIEVQKANDTDHQRRVRYNGAILTTNLTDPGVKFENVPNVCVVFISRFDIFNGNRSLYHVDRVIRETGKVVDNGFEEVYVNAKVRDGSEVSELMEVFVDDAAYNSKFPVTSGSKRRYKETEKGQQRMCEIMEKINEETRLRINQLNAILIKSKRYDDLERTTYDTDYQEQLLIELVPEKA
;
A
#
# COMPACT_ATOMS: atom_id res chain seq x y z
N MET A 1 4.82 12.57 -29.50
CA MET A 1 5.73 12.09 -28.46
C MET A 1 5.85 10.56 -28.55
N SER A 2 7.05 10.01 -28.42
CA SER A 2 7.19 8.56 -28.34
C SER A 2 6.59 8.03 -27.01
N ASN A 3 6.20 6.73 -26.97
CA ASN A 3 5.64 6.12 -25.76
C ASN A 3 6.61 6.26 -24.56
N LYS A 4 7.90 6.10 -24.78
CA LYS A 4 8.95 6.32 -23.77
C LYS A 4 8.97 7.75 -23.20
N ALA A 5 8.75 8.75 -24.03
CA ALA A 5 8.71 10.14 -23.59
C ALA A 5 7.50 10.41 -22.67
N LYS A 6 6.33 9.79 -22.98
CA LYS A 6 5.14 9.88 -22.13
C LYS A 6 5.38 9.22 -20.77
N ILE A 7 5.91 7.99 -20.75
CA ILE A 7 6.21 7.26 -19.52
C ILE A 7 7.19 8.06 -18.64
N ARG A 8 8.20 8.70 -19.24
CA ARG A 8 9.16 9.53 -18.49
C ARG A 8 8.51 10.75 -17.84
N GLU A 9 7.58 11.41 -18.54
CA GLU A 9 6.85 12.55 -17.97
C GLU A 9 5.84 12.12 -16.89
N GLU A 10 5.24 10.94 -17.02
CA GLU A 10 4.38 10.37 -15.97
C GLU A 10 5.20 9.97 -14.74
N ALA A 11 6.34 9.32 -14.93
CA ALA A 11 7.23 8.93 -13.82
C ALA A 11 7.68 10.14 -12.96
N LYS A 12 7.92 11.30 -13.57
CA LYS A 12 8.29 12.52 -12.84
C LYS A 12 7.16 13.06 -11.94
N LYS A 13 5.90 12.75 -12.23
CA LYS A 13 4.73 13.22 -11.46
C LYS A 13 4.43 12.34 -10.26
N LEU A 14 5.08 11.17 -10.16
CA LEU A 14 4.85 10.26 -9.04
C LEU A 14 5.40 10.86 -7.75
N ASN A 15 4.67 10.62 -6.67
CA ASN A 15 5.01 11.00 -5.32
C ASN A 15 4.91 9.77 -4.39
N PRO A 16 5.44 9.80 -3.17
CA PRO A 16 5.36 8.66 -2.26
C PRO A 16 3.93 8.15 -1.96
N ILE A 17 2.90 8.96 -2.19
CA ILE A 17 1.49 8.54 -2.10
C ILE A 17 1.02 7.70 -3.31
N ASP A 18 1.78 7.66 -4.39
CA ASP A 18 1.50 6.82 -5.53
C ASP A 18 2.10 5.42 -5.30
N ASP A 19 1.28 4.39 -5.42
CA ASP A 19 1.63 3.00 -5.15
C ASP A 19 3.00 2.59 -5.72
N LEU A 20 3.23 2.87 -6.99
CA LEU A 20 4.48 2.52 -7.65
C LEU A 20 5.71 3.16 -6.99
N MET A 21 5.62 4.44 -6.62
CA MET A 21 6.74 5.13 -5.98
C MET A 21 6.91 4.66 -4.54
N PHE A 22 5.80 4.48 -3.82
CA PHE A 22 5.82 3.97 -2.45
C PHE A 22 6.53 2.62 -2.35
N ARG A 23 6.06 1.62 -3.10
CA ARG A 23 6.65 0.27 -3.05
C ARG A 23 8.11 0.24 -3.50
N THR A 24 8.50 1.11 -4.46
CA THR A 24 9.90 1.23 -4.86
C THR A 24 10.77 1.85 -3.75
N MET A 25 10.23 2.83 -3.00
CA MET A 25 10.91 3.40 -1.85
C MET A 25 10.95 2.43 -0.67
N ALA A 26 9.91 1.62 -0.48
CA ALA A 26 9.81 0.61 0.58
C ALA A 26 10.74 -0.60 0.40
N GLU A 27 11.42 -0.74 -0.76
CA GLU A 27 12.58 -1.64 -0.90
C GLU A 27 13.70 -1.28 0.11
N ASP A 28 13.76 -0.02 0.54
CA ASP A 28 14.65 0.47 1.58
C ASP A 28 13.94 0.45 2.95
N LYS A 29 14.35 -0.45 3.84
CA LYS A 29 13.75 -0.56 5.18
C LYS A 29 13.89 0.72 6.01
N ASP A 30 14.94 1.53 5.77
CA ASP A 30 15.17 2.78 6.50
C ASP A 30 14.09 3.83 6.14
N PHE A 31 13.53 3.78 4.93
CA PHE A 31 12.36 4.56 4.57
C PHE A 31 11.12 4.15 5.38
N CYS A 32 10.84 2.85 5.47
CA CYS A 32 9.73 2.36 6.28
C CYS A 32 9.94 2.68 7.77
N GLU A 33 11.17 2.60 8.26
CA GLU A 33 11.52 2.93 9.64
C GLU A 33 11.24 4.41 9.95
N GLU A 34 11.69 5.33 9.09
CA GLU A 34 11.47 6.77 9.28
C GLU A 34 9.98 7.09 9.34
N ILE A 35 9.18 6.60 8.41
CA ILE A 35 7.73 6.88 8.39
C ILE A 35 7.00 6.24 9.58
N LEU A 36 7.36 5.02 9.97
CA LEU A 36 6.73 4.36 11.11
C LEU A 36 7.09 5.01 12.44
N ARG A 37 8.31 5.52 12.63
CA ARG A 37 8.71 6.30 13.81
C ARG A 37 7.81 7.52 14.00
N VAL A 38 7.54 8.23 12.93
CA VAL A 38 6.70 9.43 12.95
C VAL A 38 5.23 9.07 13.22
N ILE A 39 4.69 8.13 12.45
CA ILE A 39 3.26 7.77 12.51
C ILE A 39 2.90 7.13 13.85
N LEU A 40 3.74 6.22 14.35
CA LEU A 40 3.52 5.52 15.61
C LEU A 40 4.09 6.28 16.82
N SER A 41 4.66 7.48 16.60
CA SER A 41 5.26 8.31 17.66
C SER A 41 6.29 7.55 18.52
N ASP A 42 7.06 6.66 17.90
CA ASP A 42 8.08 5.86 18.56
C ASP A 42 9.47 6.09 17.93
N PRO A 43 10.26 7.01 18.48
CA PRO A 43 11.59 7.34 17.93
C PRO A 43 12.63 6.20 18.09
N LYS A 44 12.32 5.17 18.89
CA LYS A 44 13.19 4.00 19.10
C LYS A 44 12.79 2.81 18.21
N LEU A 45 11.67 2.91 17.49
CA LEU A 45 11.22 1.86 16.59
C LEU A 45 12.33 1.53 15.59
N SER A 46 12.52 0.26 15.34
CA SER A 46 13.43 -0.24 14.30
C SER A 46 12.69 -1.19 13.38
N VAL A 47 13.01 -1.10 12.08
CA VAL A 47 12.52 -2.03 11.05
C VAL A 47 13.63 -3.02 10.72
N LEU A 48 13.39 -4.29 11.00
CA LEU A 48 14.34 -5.37 10.70
C LEU A 48 14.26 -5.78 9.21
N GLU A 49 13.04 -5.85 8.69
CA GLU A 49 12.74 -6.27 7.32
C GLU A 49 11.61 -5.43 6.74
N SER A 50 11.73 -5.07 5.47
CA SER A 50 10.62 -4.55 4.66
C SER A 50 10.48 -5.41 3.40
N THR A 51 9.26 -5.87 3.13
CA THR A 51 8.90 -6.67 1.95
C THR A 51 7.80 -5.95 1.19
N PRO A 52 8.14 -5.14 0.17
CA PRO A 52 7.14 -4.55 -0.70
C PRO A 52 6.38 -5.62 -1.48
N GLN A 53 5.12 -5.34 -1.82
CA GLN A 53 4.26 -6.25 -2.59
C GLN A 53 4.16 -7.65 -1.96
N TYR A 54 4.04 -7.69 -0.63
CA TYR A 54 3.90 -8.96 0.08
C TYR A 54 2.60 -9.65 -0.30
N ALA A 55 2.71 -10.87 -0.86
CA ALA A 55 1.55 -11.69 -1.21
C ALA A 55 1.00 -12.40 0.02
N GLY A 56 -0.09 -11.86 0.57
CA GLY A 56 -0.86 -12.50 1.63
C GLY A 56 -1.85 -13.52 1.05
N THR A 57 -1.58 -14.80 1.24
CA THR A 57 -2.38 -15.88 0.64
C THR A 57 -3.58 -16.27 1.50
N ASN A 58 -4.72 -16.51 0.85
CA ASN A 58 -5.89 -17.11 1.46
C ASN A 58 -6.37 -18.28 0.57
N PRO A 59 -6.04 -19.54 0.92
CA PRO A 59 -6.43 -20.70 0.12
C PRO A 59 -7.95 -20.90 -0.01
N GLN A 60 -8.74 -20.31 0.89
CA GLN A 60 -10.19 -20.45 0.96
C GLN A 60 -10.95 -19.21 0.45
N GLY A 61 -10.26 -18.17 0.03
CA GLY A 61 -10.91 -16.92 -0.36
C GLY A 61 -9.97 -15.94 -1.06
N ARG A 62 -10.27 -14.66 -0.91
CA ARG A 62 -9.51 -13.60 -1.55
C ARG A 62 -8.12 -13.47 -0.93
N SER A 63 -7.06 -13.64 -1.71
CA SER A 63 -5.69 -13.22 -1.38
C SER A 63 -5.53 -11.71 -1.51
N VAL A 64 -4.50 -11.16 -0.90
CA VAL A 64 -4.17 -9.72 -0.96
C VAL A 64 -2.70 -9.53 -1.34
N ILE A 65 -2.40 -8.39 -1.92
CA ILE A 65 -1.03 -7.90 -2.05
C ILE A 65 -0.94 -6.66 -1.18
N LEU A 66 -0.08 -6.70 -0.17
CA LEU A 66 0.18 -5.59 0.74
C LEU A 66 1.25 -4.68 0.14
N ASP A 67 1.08 -3.36 0.26
CA ASP A 67 2.04 -2.42 -0.34
C ASP A 67 3.43 -2.56 0.28
N ALA A 68 3.51 -2.65 1.62
CA ALA A 68 4.75 -3.02 2.32
C ALA A 68 4.48 -3.74 3.65
N LYS A 69 4.93 -4.98 3.77
CA LYS A 69 5.00 -5.70 5.04
C LYS A 69 6.32 -5.39 5.74
N CYS A 70 6.27 -4.95 6.99
CA CYS A 70 7.44 -4.71 7.83
C CYS A 70 7.47 -5.63 9.05
N VAL A 71 8.67 -6.03 9.46
CA VAL A 71 8.93 -6.69 10.73
C VAL A 71 9.65 -5.71 11.62
N LEU A 72 9.08 -5.40 12.79
CA LEU A 72 9.66 -4.45 13.73
C LEU A 72 10.61 -5.13 14.70
N GLY A 73 11.52 -4.36 15.33
CA GLY A 73 12.50 -4.84 16.29
C GLY A 73 11.89 -5.42 17.57
N ASP A 74 10.67 -5.01 17.92
CA ASP A 74 9.90 -5.56 19.04
C ASP A 74 9.06 -6.80 18.67
N GLY A 75 9.13 -7.24 17.43
CA GLY A 75 8.44 -8.41 16.91
C GLY A 75 7.08 -8.14 16.28
N ARG A 76 6.53 -6.93 16.39
CA ARG A 76 5.28 -6.56 15.69
C ARG A 76 5.44 -6.72 14.18
N LYS A 77 4.33 -7.06 13.53
CA LYS A 77 4.22 -7.12 12.07
C LYS A 77 3.36 -5.97 11.60
N THR A 78 3.88 -5.17 10.72
CA THR A 78 3.18 -3.97 10.25
C THR A 78 2.95 -4.05 8.76
N ASP A 79 1.73 -3.74 8.34
CA ASP A 79 1.35 -3.47 6.96
C ASP A 79 1.26 -1.96 6.77
N ILE A 80 1.91 -1.44 5.74
CA ILE A 80 1.81 -0.03 5.35
C ILE A 80 1.15 0.01 3.99
N GLU A 81 -0.04 0.59 3.93
CA GLU A 81 -0.84 0.76 2.72
C GLU A 81 -0.91 2.23 2.31
N VAL A 82 -0.81 2.52 1.02
CA VAL A 82 -1.03 3.85 0.47
C VAL A 82 -2.23 3.85 -0.47
N GLN A 83 -3.12 4.84 -0.33
CA GLN A 83 -4.33 4.92 -1.14
C GLN A 83 -4.61 6.34 -1.62
N LYS A 84 -4.70 6.50 -2.94
CA LYS A 84 -4.93 7.79 -3.58
C LYS A 84 -6.41 8.05 -3.87
N ALA A 85 -7.16 7.04 -4.27
CA ALA A 85 -8.57 7.11 -4.61
C ALA A 85 -9.48 6.64 -3.48
N ASN A 86 -10.62 7.30 -3.31
CA ASN A 86 -11.67 6.89 -2.36
C ASN A 86 -12.75 6.11 -3.11
N ASP A 87 -12.46 4.87 -3.46
CA ASP A 87 -13.19 4.03 -4.41
C ASP A 87 -13.77 2.74 -3.81
N THR A 88 -13.50 2.46 -2.53
CA THR A 88 -13.93 1.22 -1.88
C THR A 88 -14.16 1.40 -0.36
N ASP A 89 -14.56 0.34 0.34
CA ASP A 89 -14.65 0.31 1.80
C ASP A 89 -13.26 0.04 2.42
N HIS A 90 -12.54 1.11 2.67
CA HIS A 90 -11.16 1.05 3.17
C HIS A 90 -11.05 0.47 4.58
N GLN A 91 -12.05 0.67 5.45
CA GLN A 91 -12.05 0.10 6.80
C GLN A 91 -12.16 -1.43 6.77
N ARG A 92 -13.01 -1.97 5.86
CA ARG A 92 -13.09 -3.42 5.65
C ARG A 92 -11.82 -3.97 5.03
N ARG A 93 -11.19 -3.21 4.12
CA ARG A 93 -9.89 -3.58 3.53
C ARG A 93 -8.81 -3.68 4.61
N VAL A 94 -8.65 -2.66 5.45
CA VAL A 94 -7.68 -2.65 6.57
C VAL A 94 -7.90 -3.85 7.50
N ARG A 95 -9.14 -4.09 7.90
CA ARG A 95 -9.48 -5.25 8.73
C ARG A 95 -9.11 -6.57 8.05
N TYR A 96 -9.37 -6.69 6.74
CA TYR A 96 -9.08 -7.91 5.99
C TYR A 96 -7.58 -8.14 5.83
N ASN A 97 -6.83 -7.10 5.49
CA ASN A 97 -5.37 -7.16 5.39
C ASN A 97 -4.74 -7.61 6.71
N GLY A 98 -5.16 -7.01 7.83
CA GLY A 98 -4.67 -7.39 9.15
C GLY A 98 -4.99 -8.84 9.53
N ALA A 99 -6.18 -9.35 9.14
CA ALA A 99 -6.53 -10.76 9.34
C ALA A 99 -5.65 -11.70 8.52
N ILE A 100 -5.42 -11.38 7.25
CA ILE A 100 -4.52 -12.16 6.38
C ILE A 100 -3.09 -12.11 6.90
N LEU A 101 -2.59 -10.94 7.30
CA LEU A 101 -1.25 -10.81 7.86
C LEU A 101 -1.10 -11.66 9.13
N THR A 102 -2.08 -11.61 10.04
CA THR A 102 -2.09 -12.44 11.25
C THR A 102 -2.04 -13.92 10.92
N THR A 103 -2.88 -14.39 10.02
CA THR A 103 -2.96 -15.84 9.67
C THR A 103 -1.71 -16.32 8.94
N ASN A 104 -1.15 -15.52 8.03
CA ASN A 104 0.03 -15.91 7.24
C ASN A 104 1.33 -15.89 8.06
N LEU A 105 1.37 -15.16 9.16
CA LEU A 105 2.55 -15.04 10.02
C LEU A 105 2.43 -15.82 11.33
N THR A 106 1.37 -16.62 11.49
CA THR A 106 1.16 -17.50 12.62
C THR A 106 1.43 -18.94 12.20
N ASP A 107 2.47 -19.54 12.77
CA ASP A 107 2.83 -20.93 12.47
C ASP A 107 1.77 -21.92 12.98
N PRO A 108 1.60 -23.06 12.31
CA PRO A 108 0.70 -24.12 12.79
C PRO A 108 1.04 -24.58 14.21
N GLY A 109 0.02 -24.64 15.08
CA GLY A 109 0.19 -25.12 16.45
C GLY A 109 0.70 -24.08 17.45
N VAL A 110 0.93 -22.84 17.02
CA VAL A 110 1.26 -21.73 17.93
C VAL A 110 0.10 -21.50 18.91
N LYS A 111 0.41 -21.32 20.19
CA LYS A 111 -0.59 -20.94 21.19
C LYS A 111 -1.08 -19.52 20.93
N PHE A 112 -2.35 -19.22 21.25
CA PHE A 112 -2.94 -17.89 21.01
C PHE A 112 -2.18 -16.75 21.70
N GLU A 113 -1.56 -16.99 22.83
CA GLU A 113 -0.71 -16.03 23.55
C GLU A 113 0.54 -15.60 22.79
N ASN A 114 0.95 -16.39 21.78
CA ASN A 114 2.15 -16.15 20.95
C ASN A 114 1.79 -15.76 19.51
N VAL A 115 0.51 -15.52 19.22
CA VAL A 115 0.11 -14.94 17.92
C VAL A 115 0.73 -13.56 17.80
N PRO A 116 1.37 -13.22 16.67
CA PRO A 116 2.09 -11.95 16.55
C PRO A 116 1.14 -10.75 16.61
N ASN A 117 1.60 -9.69 17.26
CA ASN A 117 0.93 -8.41 17.19
C ASN A 117 1.04 -7.83 15.77
N VAL A 118 -0.06 -7.31 15.27
CA VAL A 118 -0.20 -6.77 13.91
C VAL A 118 -0.67 -5.33 13.97
N CYS A 119 -0.02 -4.46 13.22
CA CYS A 119 -0.43 -3.08 13.01
C CYS A 119 -0.69 -2.86 11.52
N VAL A 120 -1.81 -2.23 11.16
CA VAL A 120 -2.06 -1.77 9.79
C VAL A 120 -2.05 -0.25 9.78
N VAL A 121 -1.10 0.32 9.05
CA VAL A 121 -0.97 1.76 8.82
C VAL A 121 -1.50 2.07 7.42
N PHE A 122 -2.64 2.75 7.37
CA PHE A 122 -3.31 3.10 6.12
C PHE A 122 -3.17 4.59 5.82
N ILE A 123 -2.36 4.94 4.82
CA ILE A 123 -2.08 6.31 4.41
C ILE A 123 -2.97 6.66 3.22
N SER A 124 -3.85 7.65 3.37
CA SER A 124 -4.79 8.06 2.33
C SER A 124 -4.67 9.53 1.94
N ARG A 125 -4.99 9.83 0.68
CA ARG A 125 -5.07 11.21 0.18
C ARG A 125 -6.43 11.87 0.48
N PHE A 126 -7.26 11.23 1.28
CA PHE A 126 -8.60 11.67 1.67
C PHE A 126 -8.86 11.35 3.14
N ASP A 127 -9.84 12.02 3.73
CA ASP A 127 -10.22 11.81 5.14
C ASP A 127 -11.31 10.74 5.25
N ILE A 128 -10.95 9.54 5.68
CA ILE A 128 -11.87 8.40 5.82
C ILE A 128 -12.97 8.69 6.85
N PHE A 129 -12.62 9.40 7.94
CA PHE A 129 -13.52 9.63 9.07
C PHE A 129 -14.15 11.03 9.07
N ASN A 130 -13.75 11.91 8.13
CA ASN A 130 -14.20 13.31 8.05
C ASN A 130 -14.01 14.12 9.34
N GLY A 131 -13.03 13.74 10.17
CA GLY A 131 -12.72 14.39 11.44
C GLY A 131 -11.66 15.49 11.32
N ASN A 132 -11.15 15.75 10.11
CA ASN A 132 -10.13 16.75 9.81
C ASN A 132 -8.88 16.65 10.70
N ARG A 133 -8.40 15.40 10.91
CA ARG A 133 -7.17 15.08 11.61
C ARG A 133 -6.17 14.44 10.64
N SER A 134 -4.88 14.69 10.87
CA SER A 134 -3.80 14.02 10.11
C SER A 134 -3.63 12.55 10.51
N LEU A 135 -4.02 12.18 11.72
CA LEU A 135 -3.85 10.86 12.28
C LEU A 135 -5.08 10.42 13.08
N TYR A 136 -5.47 9.16 12.89
CA TYR A 136 -6.50 8.49 13.68
C TYR A 136 -6.00 7.13 14.13
N HIS A 137 -6.23 6.84 15.43
CA HIS A 137 -6.11 5.49 15.98
C HIS A 137 -7.51 4.93 16.16
N VAL A 138 -7.73 3.69 15.73
CA VAL A 138 -9.01 3.00 15.89
C VAL A 138 -8.85 1.88 16.90
N ASP A 139 -9.43 2.12 18.07
CA ASP A 139 -9.37 1.20 19.20
C ASP A 139 -10.65 0.36 19.33
N ARG A 140 -10.49 -0.83 19.91
CA ARG A 140 -11.59 -1.65 20.37
C ARG A 140 -11.95 -1.26 21.79
N VAL A 141 -13.22 -0.98 22.01
CA VAL A 141 -13.71 -0.52 23.32
C VAL A 141 -14.78 -1.48 23.85
N ILE A 142 -14.66 -1.87 25.12
CA ILE A 142 -15.72 -2.56 25.84
C ILE A 142 -16.81 -1.53 26.14
N ARG A 143 -17.98 -1.65 25.52
CA ARG A 143 -19.08 -0.67 25.62
C ARG A 143 -19.53 -0.43 27.06
N GLU A 144 -19.56 -1.48 27.87
CA GLU A 144 -20.05 -1.47 29.24
C GLU A 144 -19.14 -0.74 30.21
N THR A 145 -17.82 -0.64 29.88
CA THR A 145 -16.83 -0.07 30.78
C THR A 145 -16.08 1.11 30.21
N GLY A 146 -16.17 1.35 28.91
CA GLY A 146 -15.38 2.34 28.18
C GLY A 146 -13.89 2.02 28.08
N LYS A 147 -13.46 0.83 28.50
CA LYS A 147 -12.05 0.43 28.48
C LYS A 147 -11.62 0.01 27.07
N VAL A 148 -10.46 0.50 26.64
CA VAL A 148 -9.76 0.01 25.44
C VAL A 148 -9.26 -1.41 25.67
N VAL A 149 -9.41 -2.26 24.67
CA VAL A 149 -8.93 -3.65 24.67
C VAL A 149 -7.69 -3.73 23.80
N ASP A 150 -6.57 -4.06 24.41
CA ASP A 150 -5.37 -4.50 23.71
C ASP A 150 -5.49 -6.01 23.41
N ASN A 151 -5.62 -6.34 22.15
CA ASN A 151 -5.67 -7.72 21.67
C ASN A 151 -4.57 -8.00 20.62
N GLY A 152 -3.57 -7.12 20.56
CA GLY A 152 -2.44 -7.25 19.63
C GLY A 152 -2.76 -6.85 18.19
N PHE A 153 -3.89 -6.16 17.93
CA PHE A 153 -4.23 -5.63 16.62
C PHE A 153 -4.47 -4.12 16.66
N GLU A 154 -3.66 -3.37 15.94
CA GLU A 154 -3.71 -1.90 15.84
C GLU A 154 -4.13 -1.47 14.44
N GLU A 155 -4.98 -0.45 14.37
CA GLU A 155 -5.39 0.21 13.12
C GLU A 155 -5.07 1.69 13.20
N VAL A 156 -4.21 2.16 12.30
CA VAL A 156 -3.77 3.55 12.24
C VAL A 156 -4.09 4.11 10.86
N TYR A 157 -4.85 5.20 10.82
CA TYR A 157 -5.21 5.86 9.56
C TYR A 157 -4.56 7.22 9.49
N VAL A 158 -3.82 7.45 8.41
CA VAL A 158 -3.10 8.71 8.14
C VAL A 158 -3.79 9.44 6.99
N ASN A 159 -4.19 10.67 7.25
CA ASN A 159 -4.82 11.55 6.27
C ASN A 159 -3.81 12.54 5.71
N ALA A 160 -3.30 12.27 4.52
CA ALA A 160 -2.30 13.09 3.86
C ALA A 160 -2.84 14.44 3.31
N LYS A 161 -4.16 14.70 3.45
CA LYS A 161 -4.78 15.95 3.01
C LYS A 161 -4.68 17.08 4.05
N VAL A 162 -4.68 16.73 5.33
CA VAL A 162 -4.74 17.70 6.43
C VAL A 162 -3.38 18.33 6.69
N ARG A 163 -3.39 19.62 7.01
CA ARG A 163 -2.23 20.41 7.40
C ARG A 163 -2.53 21.02 8.78
N ASP A 164 -2.30 20.24 9.84
CA ASP A 164 -2.57 20.63 11.23
C ASP A 164 -1.31 21.01 12.02
N GLY A 165 -0.16 21.05 11.36
CA GLY A 165 1.12 21.39 11.96
C GLY A 165 1.76 20.26 12.80
N SER A 166 1.15 19.08 12.82
CA SER A 166 1.75 17.90 13.43
C SER A 166 2.92 17.37 12.59
N GLU A 167 3.82 16.61 13.21
CA GLU A 167 4.94 15.97 12.51
C GLU A 167 4.44 15.00 11.42
N VAL A 168 3.33 14.32 11.67
CA VAL A 168 2.66 13.47 10.67
C VAL A 168 2.21 14.29 9.46
N SER A 169 1.59 15.48 9.69
CA SER A 169 1.15 16.31 8.57
C SER A 169 2.31 16.91 7.78
N GLU A 170 3.45 17.23 8.44
CA GLU A 170 4.67 17.65 7.75
C GLU A 170 5.29 16.52 6.91
N LEU A 171 5.29 15.29 7.42
CA LEU A 171 5.71 14.11 6.66
C LEU A 171 4.80 13.88 5.46
N MET A 172 3.48 13.97 5.65
CA MET A 172 2.50 13.78 4.57
C MET A 172 2.58 14.88 3.50
N GLU A 173 3.09 16.04 3.79
CA GLU A 173 3.39 17.05 2.77
C GLU A 173 4.46 16.53 1.79
N VAL A 174 5.50 15.88 2.29
CA VAL A 174 6.51 15.22 1.42
C VAL A 174 5.89 14.10 0.59
N PHE A 175 4.84 13.44 1.10
CA PHE A 175 4.15 12.36 0.39
C PHE A 175 3.30 12.83 -0.79
N VAL A 176 2.69 14.01 -0.71
CA VAL A 176 1.67 14.43 -1.69
C VAL A 176 2.06 15.64 -2.52
N ASP A 177 2.96 16.50 -2.06
CA ASP A 177 3.38 17.69 -2.78
C ASP A 177 4.64 17.38 -3.61
N ASP A 178 4.58 17.72 -4.87
CA ASP A 178 5.63 17.43 -5.85
C ASP A 178 6.97 18.08 -5.49
N ALA A 179 6.94 19.29 -4.98
CA ALA A 179 8.11 20.10 -4.64
C ALA A 179 8.53 19.99 -3.16
N ALA A 180 7.74 19.34 -2.32
CA ALA A 180 8.02 19.30 -0.89
C ALA A 180 9.14 18.31 -0.54
N TYR A 181 10.13 18.82 0.17
CA TYR A 181 11.20 18.08 0.83
C TYR A 181 11.39 18.66 2.24
N ASN A 182 11.66 17.82 3.21
CA ASN A 182 11.79 18.24 4.60
C ASN A 182 13.03 17.60 5.23
N SER A 183 13.90 18.43 5.82
CA SER A 183 15.14 17.97 6.48
C SER A 183 14.90 17.16 7.76
N LYS A 184 13.70 17.24 8.34
CA LYS A 184 13.29 16.39 9.46
C LYS A 184 13.14 14.92 9.02
N PHE A 185 12.84 14.69 7.74
CA PHE A 185 12.64 13.36 7.14
C PHE A 185 13.68 13.13 6.02
N PRO A 186 14.96 12.97 6.38
CA PRO A 186 16.05 12.93 5.42
C PRO A 186 16.00 11.67 4.52
N VAL A 187 15.53 10.53 5.04
CA VAL A 187 15.46 9.29 4.26
C VAL A 187 14.32 9.38 3.24
N THR A 188 13.12 9.79 3.67
CA THR A 188 11.96 9.99 2.78
C THR A 188 12.25 11.04 1.71
N SER A 189 12.75 12.21 2.11
CA SER A 189 13.07 13.31 1.19
C SER A 189 14.22 12.94 0.25
N GLY A 190 15.23 12.23 0.75
CA GLY A 190 16.37 11.77 -0.05
C GLY A 190 15.98 10.72 -1.08
N SER A 191 15.16 9.74 -0.70
CA SER A 191 14.64 8.72 -1.61
C SER A 191 13.73 9.33 -2.67
N LYS A 192 12.80 10.22 -2.28
CA LYS A 192 11.96 10.96 -3.23
C LYS A 192 12.81 11.73 -4.24
N ARG A 193 13.80 12.50 -3.78
CA ARG A 193 14.71 13.25 -4.65
C ARG A 193 15.47 12.32 -5.59
N ARG A 194 15.97 11.21 -5.10
CA ARG A 194 16.69 10.22 -5.91
C ARG A 194 15.85 9.75 -7.10
N TYR A 195 14.59 9.38 -6.88
CA TYR A 195 13.73 8.86 -7.95
C TYR A 195 13.17 9.96 -8.87
N LYS A 196 12.95 11.18 -8.37
CA LYS A 196 12.40 12.29 -9.17
C LYS A 196 13.44 13.10 -9.94
N GLU A 197 14.63 13.32 -9.36
CA GLU A 197 15.58 14.32 -9.87
C GLU A 197 16.82 13.69 -10.49
N THR A 198 17.23 12.48 -10.09
CA THR A 198 18.41 11.86 -10.69
C THR A 198 18.07 11.08 -11.97
N GLU A 199 18.96 11.13 -12.95
CA GLU A 199 18.78 10.38 -14.19
C GLU A 199 18.60 8.87 -13.95
N LYS A 200 19.42 8.28 -13.07
CA LYS A 200 19.36 6.86 -12.70
C LYS A 200 18.03 6.50 -12.02
N GLY A 201 17.55 7.36 -11.12
CA GLY A 201 16.28 7.14 -10.43
C GLY A 201 15.10 7.23 -11.40
N GLN A 202 15.07 8.25 -12.25
CA GLN A 202 14.04 8.41 -13.28
C GLN A 202 14.05 7.22 -14.27
N GLN A 203 15.22 6.76 -14.67
CA GLN A 203 15.35 5.58 -15.53
C GLN A 203 14.76 4.34 -14.85
N ARG A 204 15.08 4.09 -13.56
CA ARG A 204 14.53 2.98 -12.78
C ARG A 204 13.00 3.02 -12.74
N MET A 205 12.41 4.19 -12.48
CA MET A 205 10.95 4.37 -12.44
C MET A 205 10.32 4.08 -13.81
N CYS A 206 10.94 4.56 -14.90
CA CYS A 206 10.48 4.28 -16.26
C CYS A 206 10.50 2.78 -16.58
N GLU A 207 11.60 2.08 -16.24
CA GLU A 207 11.74 0.65 -16.46
C GLU A 207 10.66 -0.16 -15.72
N ILE A 208 10.36 0.21 -14.47
CA ILE A 208 9.30 -0.43 -13.68
C ILE A 208 7.93 -0.17 -14.33
N MET A 209 7.64 1.08 -14.74
CA MET A 209 6.38 1.41 -15.42
C MET A 209 6.23 0.67 -16.76
N GLU A 210 7.29 0.59 -17.55
CA GLU A 210 7.28 -0.17 -18.81
C GLU A 210 6.97 -1.65 -18.56
N LYS A 211 7.59 -2.24 -17.54
CA LYS A 211 7.37 -3.63 -17.16
C LYS A 211 5.92 -3.88 -16.73
N ILE A 212 5.36 -3.04 -15.87
CA ILE A 212 3.96 -3.15 -15.42
C ILE A 212 2.99 -3.02 -16.60
N ASN A 213 3.22 -2.04 -17.48
CA ASN A 213 2.38 -1.85 -18.67
C ASN A 213 2.43 -3.08 -19.60
N GLU A 214 3.59 -3.71 -19.73
CA GLU A 214 3.74 -4.92 -20.53
C GLU A 214 3.03 -6.12 -19.89
N GLU A 215 3.21 -6.32 -18.58
CA GLU A 215 2.53 -7.39 -17.83
C GLU A 215 1.00 -7.23 -17.90
N THR A 216 0.48 -6.02 -17.69
CA THR A 216 -0.94 -5.72 -17.82
C THR A 216 -1.45 -6.02 -19.22
N ARG A 217 -0.72 -5.61 -20.25
CA ARG A 217 -1.08 -5.91 -21.64
C ARG A 217 -1.12 -7.41 -21.92
N LEU A 218 -0.15 -8.15 -21.40
CA LEU A 218 -0.09 -9.60 -21.57
C LEU A 218 -1.28 -10.29 -20.87
N ARG A 219 -1.62 -9.85 -19.65
CA ARG A 219 -2.78 -10.37 -18.91
C ARG A 219 -4.09 -10.09 -19.64
N ILE A 220 -4.29 -8.88 -20.16
CA ILE A 220 -5.48 -8.55 -20.97
C ILE A 220 -5.56 -9.43 -22.23
N ASN A 221 -4.44 -9.63 -22.91
CA ASN A 221 -4.41 -10.51 -24.08
C ASN A 221 -4.74 -11.97 -23.74
N GLN A 222 -4.28 -12.48 -22.58
CA GLN A 222 -4.61 -13.81 -22.08
C GLN A 222 -6.11 -13.90 -21.74
N LEU A 223 -6.68 -12.90 -21.06
CA LEU A 223 -8.11 -12.83 -20.79
C LEU A 223 -8.92 -12.89 -22.10
N ASN A 224 -8.59 -12.05 -23.07
CA ASN A 224 -9.26 -12.01 -24.37
C ASN A 224 -9.19 -13.39 -25.07
N ALA A 225 -8.03 -14.05 -25.04
CA ALA A 225 -7.87 -15.38 -25.62
C ALA A 225 -8.75 -16.44 -24.92
N ILE A 226 -8.89 -16.38 -23.60
CA ILE A 226 -9.76 -17.27 -22.82
C ILE A 226 -11.23 -17.01 -23.19
N LEU A 227 -11.66 -15.74 -23.22
CA LEU A 227 -13.05 -15.37 -23.54
C LEU A 227 -13.43 -15.78 -24.96
N ILE A 228 -12.54 -15.61 -25.94
CA ILE A 228 -12.75 -16.06 -27.33
C ILE A 228 -12.86 -17.59 -27.38
N LYS A 229 -11.94 -18.32 -26.74
CA LYS A 229 -11.91 -19.78 -26.72
C LYS A 229 -13.15 -20.38 -26.08
N SER A 230 -13.66 -19.75 -25.03
CA SER A 230 -14.88 -20.15 -24.31
C SER A 230 -16.17 -19.59 -24.93
N LYS A 231 -16.08 -18.83 -26.06
CA LYS A 231 -17.19 -18.21 -26.76
C LYS A 231 -18.00 -17.20 -25.90
N ARG A 232 -17.34 -16.59 -24.90
CA ARG A 232 -17.92 -15.57 -24.02
C ARG A 232 -17.82 -14.18 -24.66
N TYR A 233 -18.49 -14.00 -25.82
CA TYR A 233 -18.34 -12.78 -26.61
C TYR A 233 -18.98 -11.56 -25.96
N ASP A 234 -20.08 -11.73 -25.23
CA ASP A 234 -20.73 -10.64 -24.49
C ASP A 234 -19.81 -10.12 -23.36
N ASP A 235 -19.10 -11.02 -22.68
CA ASP A 235 -18.11 -10.66 -21.68
C ASP A 235 -16.91 -9.94 -22.32
N LEU A 236 -16.44 -10.42 -23.47
CA LEU A 236 -15.36 -9.76 -24.22
C LEU A 236 -15.74 -8.34 -24.63
N GLU A 237 -16.97 -8.15 -25.14
CA GLU A 237 -17.48 -6.81 -25.48
C GLU A 237 -17.56 -5.94 -24.24
N ARG A 238 -18.10 -6.44 -23.14
CA ARG A 238 -18.25 -5.71 -21.89
C ARG A 238 -16.90 -5.25 -21.32
N THR A 239 -15.85 -6.07 -21.39
CA THR A 239 -14.50 -5.69 -20.90
C THR A 239 -13.88 -4.51 -21.65
N THR A 240 -14.41 -4.11 -22.82
CA THR A 240 -13.90 -2.96 -23.59
C THR A 240 -14.34 -1.59 -23.04
N TYR A 241 -15.42 -1.56 -22.24
CA TYR A 241 -16.00 -0.32 -21.71
C TYR A 241 -16.28 -0.35 -20.20
N ASP A 242 -16.26 -1.53 -19.54
CA ASP A 242 -16.47 -1.73 -18.11
C ASP A 242 -15.15 -2.24 -17.50
N THR A 243 -14.34 -1.29 -17.01
CA THR A 243 -13.02 -1.58 -16.44
C THR A 243 -13.10 -2.42 -15.16
N ASP A 244 -14.12 -2.20 -14.33
CA ASP A 244 -14.32 -2.95 -13.09
C ASP A 244 -14.64 -4.41 -13.39
N TYR A 245 -15.46 -4.64 -14.41
CA TYR A 245 -15.76 -5.97 -14.89
C TYR A 245 -14.54 -6.66 -15.52
N GLN A 246 -13.74 -5.90 -16.29
CA GLN A 246 -12.49 -6.42 -16.84
C GLN A 246 -11.55 -6.87 -15.72
N GLU A 247 -11.39 -6.06 -14.67
CA GLU A 247 -10.54 -6.39 -13.53
C GLU A 247 -11.05 -7.63 -12.77
N GLN A 248 -12.37 -7.74 -12.57
CA GLN A 248 -12.99 -8.92 -11.98
C GLN A 248 -12.65 -10.18 -12.78
N LEU A 249 -12.77 -10.15 -14.10
CA LEU A 249 -12.46 -11.30 -14.95
C LEU A 249 -10.94 -11.59 -15.01
N LEU A 250 -10.08 -10.58 -14.92
CA LEU A 250 -8.64 -10.77 -14.81
C LEU A 250 -8.28 -11.53 -13.52
N ILE A 251 -8.92 -11.20 -12.40
CA ILE A 251 -8.72 -11.91 -11.12
C ILE A 251 -9.23 -13.36 -11.21
N GLU A 252 -10.38 -13.55 -11.84
CA GLU A 252 -11.03 -14.88 -11.93
C GLU A 252 -10.29 -15.84 -12.89
N LEU A 253 -9.93 -15.35 -14.09
CA LEU A 253 -9.48 -16.18 -15.19
C LEU A 253 -7.97 -16.10 -15.48
N VAL A 254 -7.32 -15.04 -15.06
CA VAL A 254 -5.89 -14.77 -15.26
C VAL A 254 -5.26 -14.28 -13.94
N PRO A 255 -5.30 -15.10 -12.88
CA PRO A 255 -4.74 -14.68 -11.60
C PRO A 255 -3.25 -14.35 -11.73
N GLU A 256 -2.79 -13.38 -10.94
CA GLU A 256 -1.35 -13.07 -10.85
C GLU A 256 -0.60 -14.32 -10.37
N LYS A 257 0.53 -14.57 -11.01
CA LYS A 257 1.41 -15.65 -10.52
C LYS A 257 2.01 -15.17 -9.21
N ALA A 258 1.73 -15.91 -8.14
CA ALA A 258 2.33 -15.72 -6.82
C ALA A 258 3.86 -15.84 -6.88
#